data_ba578686926f5e5b881a2c50fa82cbe8
#
_entry.id   ba578686926f5e5b881a2c50fa82cbe8
#
_cell.length_a   1.000
_cell.length_b   1.000
_cell.length_c   1.000
_cell.angle_alpha   90.00
_cell.angle_beta   90.00
_cell.angle_gamma   90.00
#
_symmetry.space_group_name_H-M   'P 1'
#
loop_
_entity.id
_entity.type
_entity.pdbx_description
1 polymer ?
#
loop_
_entity_poly.entity_id
_entity_poly.type
_entity_poly.pdbx_seq_one_letter_code
_entity_poly.pdbx_strand_id
1 'polypeptide(L)'
;MLYDISENQYHEMEKDESCPPEDCLISGKYRFSKDAFRTAKQILNEAVNKNPDWLIVDEIGKLELNEKTDLEPTITHIIELYKNGSTNGKLLLVIRNYLLDEAVNTYGLSNDMIINKHFFE
;
A
#
# COMPACT_ATOMS: atom_id res chain seq x y z
N MET A 1 -0.44 -1.22 12.31
CA MET A 1 -0.68 -2.67 12.31
C MET A 1 -1.16 -3.11 10.94
N LEU A 2 -0.64 -4.20 10.44
CA LEU A 2 -1.10 -4.82 9.20
C LEU A 2 -2.14 -5.89 9.52
N TYR A 3 -3.29 -5.81 8.86
CA TYR A 3 -4.33 -6.84 9.01
C TYR A 3 -4.58 -7.52 7.66
N ASP A 4 -4.32 -8.81 7.61
CA ASP A 4 -4.62 -9.63 6.45
C ASP A 4 -6.05 -10.15 6.57
N ILE A 5 -6.94 -9.57 5.79
CA ILE A 5 -8.37 -9.90 5.82
C ILE A 5 -8.60 -11.34 5.35
N SER A 6 -7.86 -11.81 4.34
CA SER A 6 -8.06 -13.14 3.77
C SER A 6 -7.71 -14.26 4.75
N GLU A 7 -6.69 -14.05 5.59
CA GLU A 7 -6.24 -15.02 6.57
C GLU A 7 -6.70 -14.68 8.00
N ASN A 8 -7.36 -13.53 8.18
CA ASN A 8 -7.81 -13.04 9.50
C ASN A 8 -6.66 -12.97 10.50
N GLN A 9 -5.52 -12.42 10.07
CA GLN A 9 -4.31 -12.31 10.88
C GLN A 9 -3.82 -10.88 11.00
N TYR A 10 -3.30 -10.55 12.17
CA TYR A 10 -2.65 -9.27 12.43
C TYR A 10 -1.14 -9.45 12.43
N HIS A 11 -0.45 -8.48 11.85
CA HIS A 11 1.00 -8.42 11.83
C HIS A 11 1.45 -7.08 12.42
N GLU A 12 2.39 -7.12 13.34
CA GLU A 12 2.93 -5.91 13.94
C GLU A 12 3.90 -5.25 12.97
N MET A 13 3.64 -4.00 12.63
CA MET A 13 4.48 -3.23 11.70
C MET A 13 5.36 -2.22 12.40
N GLU A 14 4.83 -1.50 13.40
CA GLU A 14 5.58 -0.49 14.12
C GLU A 14 6.42 -1.13 15.22
N LYS A 15 7.67 -0.70 15.33
CA LYS A 15 8.62 -1.15 16.35
C LYS A 15 9.05 0.01 17.23
N ASP A 16 9.54 -0.31 18.42
CA ASP A 16 10.08 0.69 19.33
C ASP A 16 11.53 1.05 18.96
N GLU A 17 12.13 1.95 19.75
CA GLU A 17 13.47 2.46 19.50
C GLU A 17 14.57 1.39 19.64
N SER A 18 14.27 0.25 20.25
CA SER A 18 15.23 -0.85 20.41
C SER A 18 15.43 -1.66 19.12
N CYS A 19 14.56 -1.50 18.14
CA CYS A 19 14.68 -2.22 16.88
C CYS A 19 15.94 -1.77 16.14
N PRO A 20 16.86 -2.71 15.81
CA PRO A 20 18.08 -2.32 15.11
C PRO A 20 17.80 -1.82 13.70
N PRO A 21 18.61 -0.88 13.17
CA PRO A 21 18.39 -0.32 11.83
C PRO A 21 18.36 -1.34 10.70
N GLU A 22 19.05 -2.45 10.82
CA GLU A 22 19.06 -3.51 9.82
C GLU A 22 17.71 -4.24 9.72
N ASP A 23 16.90 -4.21 10.78
CA ASP A 23 15.60 -4.89 10.84
C ASP A 23 14.41 -3.94 10.70
N CYS A 24 14.66 -2.62 10.73
CA CYS A 24 13.61 -1.62 10.72
C CYS A 24 13.84 -0.55 9.68
N LEU A 25 12.72 -0.04 9.13
CA LEU A 25 12.69 1.19 8.36
C LEU A 25 12.38 2.34 9.30
N ILE A 26 13.15 3.43 9.17
CA ILE A 26 13.01 4.60 10.04
C ILE A 26 12.42 5.74 9.25
N SER A 27 11.30 6.31 9.75
CA SER A 27 10.68 7.50 9.17
C SER A 27 10.39 8.48 10.30
N GLY A 28 11.19 9.55 10.38
CA GLY A 28 11.12 10.49 11.47
C GLY A 28 11.37 9.80 12.82
N LYS A 29 10.39 9.88 13.72
CA LYS A 29 10.45 9.22 15.03
C LYS A 29 9.94 7.79 15.04
N TYR A 30 9.41 7.32 13.90
CA TYR A 30 8.79 5.99 13.81
C TYR A 30 9.76 4.96 13.25
N ARG A 31 9.64 3.74 13.76
CA ARG A 31 10.37 2.57 13.27
C ARG A 31 9.36 1.51 12.84
N PHE A 32 9.55 0.94 11.65
CA PHE A 32 8.66 -0.07 11.09
C PHE A 32 9.44 -1.35 10.79
N SER A 33 8.82 -2.49 11.04
CA SER A 33 9.43 -3.80 10.77
C SER A 33 9.59 -4.05 9.28
N LYS A 34 10.83 -4.30 8.83
CA LYS A 34 11.08 -4.70 7.44
C LYS A 34 10.43 -6.04 7.12
N ASP A 35 10.40 -6.96 8.08
CA ASP A 35 9.75 -8.27 7.88
C ASP A 35 8.24 -8.12 7.70
N ALA A 36 7.59 -7.21 8.43
CA ALA A 36 6.18 -6.95 8.25
C ALA A 36 5.88 -6.41 6.86
N PHE A 37 6.70 -5.51 6.33
CA PHE A 37 6.53 -5.01 4.96
C PHE A 37 6.80 -6.07 3.91
N ARG A 38 7.77 -6.94 4.13
CA ARG A 38 8.01 -8.08 3.24
C ARG A 38 6.78 -8.99 3.20
N THR A 39 6.20 -9.28 4.37
CA THR A 39 4.96 -10.04 4.49
C THR A 39 3.81 -9.35 3.77
N ALA A 40 3.67 -8.03 3.94
CA ALA A 40 2.63 -7.26 3.28
C ALA A 40 2.75 -7.33 1.76
N LYS A 41 3.97 -7.22 1.21
CA LYS A 41 4.19 -7.35 -0.24
C LYS A 41 3.79 -8.74 -0.74
N GLN A 42 4.13 -9.78 0.01
CA GLN A 42 3.75 -11.14 -0.33
C GLN A 42 2.23 -11.31 -0.33
N ILE A 43 1.55 -10.79 0.69
CA ILE A 43 0.09 -10.82 0.78
C ILE A 43 -0.55 -10.13 -0.42
N LEU A 44 -0.03 -8.96 -0.79
CA LEU A 44 -0.53 -8.21 -1.94
C LEU A 44 -0.37 -8.97 -3.25
N ASN A 45 0.80 -9.57 -3.48
CA ASN A 45 1.05 -10.35 -4.67
C ASN A 45 0.15 -11.59 -4.74
N GLU A 46 -0.04 -12.28 -3.64
CA GLU A 46 -0.94 -13.43 -3.56
C GLU A 46 -2.40 -13.02 -3.79
N ALA A 47 -2.81 -11.87 -3.24
CA ALA A 47 -4.17 -11.38 -3.41
C ALA A 47 -4.48 -11.06 -4.87
N VAL A 48 -3.56 -10.44 -5.58
CA VAL A 48 -3.72 -10.16 -7.01
C VAL A 48 -3.91 -11.45 -7.80
N ASN A 49 -3.14 -12.48 -7.49
CA ASN A 49 -3.21 -13.76 -8.18
C ASN A 49 -4.53 -14.50 -7.96
N LYS A 50 -5.25 -14.18 -6.88
CA LYS A 50 -6.57 -14.76 -6.60
C LYS A 50 -7.71 -14.10 -7.39
N ASN A 51 -7.43 -13.07 -8.19
CA ASN A 51 -8.42 -12.32 -8.98
C ASN A 51 -9.63 -11.86 -8.16
N PRO A 52 -9.43 -11.09 -7.08
CA PRO A 52 -10.56 -10.63 -6.27
C PRO A 52 -11.39 -9.60 -7.03
N ASP A 53 -12.68 -9.47 -6.68
CA ASP A 53 -13.55 -8.43 -7.24
C ASP A 53 -13.01 -7.04 -6.88
N TRP A 54 -12.50 -6.88 -5.67
CA TRP A 54 -11.87 -5.66 -5.18
C TRP A 54 -10.57 -6.00 -4.46
N LEU A 55 -9.50 -5.32 -4.81
CA LEU A 55 -8.27 -5.30 -4.01
C LEU A 55 -8.17 -3.92 -3.37
N ILE A 56 -8.10 -3.89 -2.05
CA ILE A 56 -8.05 -2.65 -1.28
C ILE A 56 -6.71 -2.53 -0.59
N VAL A 57 -6.01 -1.43 -0.83
CA VAL A 57 -4.74 -1.13 -0.17
C VAL A 57 -4.94 0.10 0.72
N ASP A 58 -4.88 -0.10 2.02
CA ASP A 58 -5.08 0.93 3.02
C ASP A 58 -3.89 0.92 3.99
N GLU A 59 -2.99 1.85 3.89
CA GLU A 59 -2.98 3.06 3.05
C GLU A 59 -1.60 3.21 2.39
N ILE A 60 -1.53 4.00 1.31
CA ILE A 60 -0.28 4.39 0.69
C ILE A 60 0.18 5.72 1.32
N GLY A 61 1.37 5.71 1.87
CA GLY A 61 1.89 6.82 2.63
C GLY A 61 3.21 7.39 2.10
N LYS A 62 3.87 8.14 2.96
CA LYS A 62 5.14 8.81 2.61
C LYS A 62 6.25 7.84 2.24
N LEU A 63 6.30 6.68 2.90
CA LEU A 63 7.37 5.72 2.64
C LEU A 63 7.33 5.24 1.20
N GLU A 64 6.15 4.95 0.68
CA GLU A 64 5.98 4.51 -0.70
C GLU A 64 6.22 5.66 -1.68
N LEU A 65 5.61 6.82 -1.43
CA LEU A 65 5.64 7.94 -2.38
C LEU A 65 6.96 8.70 -2.37
N ASN A 66 7.50 9.01 -1.20
CA ASN A 66 8.71 9.84 -1.08
C ASN A 66 9.98 9.01 -1.08
N GLU A 67 10.00 7.92 -0.34
CA GLU A 67 11.20 7.12 -0.14
C GLU A 67 11.28 5.90 -1.06
N LYS A 68 10.19 5.58 -1.74
CA LYS A 68 10.10 4.42 -2.65
C LYS A 68 10.47 3.11 -1.96
N THR A 69 10.09 2.99 -0.69
CA THR A 69 10.37 1.82 0.15
C THR A 69 9.07 1.14 0.57
N ASP A 70 9.14 0.24 1.50
CA ASP A 70 8.04 -0.50 2.13
C ASP A 70 7.26 -1.31 1.10
N LEU A 71 6.06 -0.87 0.75
CA LEU A 71 5.23 -1.60 -0.20
C LEU A 71 5.68 -1.46 -1.66
N GLU A 72 6.66 -0.57 -1.92
CA GLU A 72 7.24 -0.46 -3.25
C GLU A 72 8.38 -1.47 -3.46
N PRO A 73 8.65 -1.95 -4.68
CA PRO A 73 7.95 -1.60 -5.93
C PRO A 73 6.67 -2.40 -6.18
N THR A 74 6.20 -3.15 -5.21
CA THR A 74 5.02 -4.01 -5.37
C THR A 74 3.76 -3.22 -5.73
N ILE A 75 3.54 -2.06 -5.09
CA ILE A 75 2.38 -1.20 -5.39
C ILE A 75 2.41 -0.72 -6.84
N THR A 76 3.57 -0.25 -7.31
CA THR A 76 3.71 0.20 -8.71
C THR A 76 3.39 -0.93 -9.68
N HIS A 77 3.90 -2.12 -9.42
CA HIS A 77 3.64 -3.29 -10.24
C HIS A 77 2.16 -3.65 -10.29
N ILE A 78 1.48 -3.63 -9.14
CA ILE A 78 0.05 -3.93 -9.04
C ILE A 78 -0.77 -2.90 -9.82
N ILE A 79 -0.46 -1.62 -9.65
CA ILE A 79 -1.17 -0.56 -10.39
C ILE A 79 -1.04 -0.78 -11.90
N GLU A 80 0.15 -1.14 -12.38
CA GLU A 80 0.36 -1.43 -13.80
C GLU A 80 -0.47 -2.62 -14.29
N LEU A 81 -0.60 -3.66 -13.48
CA LEU A 81 -1.42 -4.82 -13.84
C LEU A 81 -2.90 -4.43 -14.04
N TYR A 82 -3.42 -3.57 -13.17
CA TYR A 82 -4.81 -3.12 -13.30
C TYR A 82 -4.99 -2.14 -14.47
N LYS A 83 -4.00 -1.27 -14.72
CA LYS A 83 -4.06 -0.31 -15.83
C LYS A 83 -4.04 -0.99 -17.21
N ASN A 84 -3.22 -2.01 -17.37
CA ASN A 84 -3.07 -2.68 -18.66
C ASN A 84 -4.07 -3.83 -18.88
N GLY A 85 -4.98 -4.05 -17.94
CA GLY A 85 -5.99 -5.09 -18.05
C GLY A 85 -5.50 -6.51 -17.84
N SER A 86 -4.30 -6.69 -17.28
CA SER A 86 -3.73 -8.01 -17.01
C SER A 86 -4.45 -8.75 -15.89
N THR A 87 -5.25 -8.05 -15.10
CA THR A 87 -6.03 -8.65 -14.02
C THR A 87 -7.44 -8.09 -14.04
N ASN A 88 -8.39 -8.87 -13.56
CA ASN A 88 -9.80 -8.48 -13.46
C ASN A 88 -10.08 -7.84 -12.11
N GLY A 89 -11.28 -7.27 -11.97
CA GLY A 89 -11.71 -6.64 -10.72
C GLY A 89 -11.26 -5.18 -10.64
N LYS A 90 -11.32 -4.65 -9.44
CA LYS A 90 -11.06 -3.24 -9.19
C LYS A 90 -10.05 -3.06 -8.08
N LEU A 91 -9.19 -2.06 -8.25
CA LEU A 91 -8.19 -1.67 -7.26
C LEU A 91 -8.63 -0.39 -6.56
N LEU A 92 -8.69 -0.41 -5.25
CA LEU A 92 -8.97 0.77 -4.43
C LEU A 92 -7.75 1.10 -3.59
N LEU A 93 -7.20 2.30 -3.77
CA LEU A 93 -6.05 2.79 -3.04
C LEU A 93 -6.51 3.88 -2.07
N VAL A 94 -6.18 3.72 -0.81
CA VAL A 94 -6.48 4.74 0.21
C VAL A 94 -5.25 5.62 0.40
N ILE A 95 -5.41 6.93 0.17
CA ILE A 95 -4.30 7.89 0.18
C ILE A 95 -4.77 9.13 0.95
N ARG A 96 -3.91 9.64 1.83
CA ARG A 96 -4.23 10.87 2.57
C ARG A 96 -4.28 12.08 1.63
N ASN A 97 -5.17 13.03 1.93
CA ASN A 97 -5.38 14.20 1.07
C ASN A 97 -4.10 14.94 0.71
N TYR A 98 -3.20 15.14 1.66
CA TYR A 98 -1.98 15.92 1.40
C TYR A 98 -0.96 15.17 0.52
N LEU A 99 -1.16 13.88 0.28
CA LEU A 99 -0.32 13.07 -0.61
C LEU A 99 -0.99 12.77 -1.95
N LEU A 100 -2.23 13.22 -2.14
CA LEU A 100 -3.02 12.83 -3.31
C LEU A 100 -2.40 13.30 -4.62
N ASP A 101 -1.97 14.55 -4.70
CA ASP A 101 -1.38 15.08 -5.92
C ASP A 101 -0.09 14.34 -6.29
N GLU A 102 0.73 14.05 -5.28
CA GLU A 102 1.96 13.28 -5.49
C GLU A 102 1.66 11.87 -5.98
N ALA A 103 0.64 11.23 -5.39
CA ALA A 103 0.23 9.88 -5.82
C ALA A 103 -0.30 9.88 -7.25
N VAL A 104 -1.12 10.86 -7.62
CA VAL A 104 -1.64 10.99 -8.97
C VAL A 104 -0.49 11.10 -9.98
N ASN A 105 0.51 11.93 -9.68
CA ASN A 105 1.66 12.11 -10.55
C ASN A 105 2.55 10.87 -10.60
N THR A 106 2.84 10.28 -9.45
CA THR A 106 3.74 9.13 -9.35
C THR A 106 3.17 7.90 -10.05
N TYR A 107 1.89 7.63 -9.86
CA TYR A 107 1.24 6.42 -10.38
C TYR A 107 0.47 6.66 -11.67
N GLY A 108 0.41 7.88 -12.16
CA GLY A 108 -0.31 8.20 -13.40
C GLY A 108 -1.80 7.94 -13.29
N LEU A 109 -2.42 8.37 -12.18
CA LEU A 109 -3.84 8.14 -11.93
C LEU A 109 -4.71 9.20 -12.61
N SER A 110 -5.94 8.80 -13.00
CA SER A 110 -6.91 9.72 -13.57
C SER A 110 -7.73 10.41 -12.47
N ASN A 111 -7.95 11.72 -12.63
CA ASN A 111 -8.79 12.48 -11.70
C ASN A 111 -10.23 11.96 -11.65
N ASP A 112 -10.71 11.36 -12.72
CA ASP A 112 -12.06 10.79 -12.79
C ASP A 112 -12.26 9.62 -11.83
N MET A 113 -11.17 9.04 -11.34
CA MET A 113 -11.17 7.87 -10.46
C MET A 113 -11.04 8.23 -8.99
N ILE A 114 -10.99 9.53 -8.66
CA ILE A 114 -10.79 9.98 -7.28
C ILE A 114 -12.13 10.08 -6.55
N ILE A 115 -12.22 9.38 -5.42
CA ILE A 115 -13.38 9.38 -4.54
C ILE A 115 -12.96 10.02 -3.21
N ASN A 116 -13.71 10.99 -2.73
CA ASN A 116 -13.44 11.59 -1.43
C ASN A 116 -14.60 11.32 -0.46
N LYS A 117 -14.45 11.82 0.76
CA LYS A 117 -15.47 11.56 1.81
C LYS A 117 -16.88 12.01 1.44
N HIS A 118 -17.00 12.95 0.53
CA HIS A 118 -18.33 13.48 0.12
C HIS A 118 -19.02 12.61 -0.93
N PHE A 119 -18.30 11.66 -1.52
CA PHE A 119 -18.88 10.78 -2.54
C PHE A 119 -20.05 9.95 -1.98
N PHE A 120 -19.95 9.54 -0.72
CA PHE A 120 -20.95 8.68 -0.08
C PHE A 120 -22.01 9.46 0.73
N GLU A 121 -21.96 10.77 0.70
CA GLU A 121 -22.92 11.63 1.41
C GLU A 121 -24.21 11.87 0.63
#